data_b95adc60a4844f7c145feaabf69aaa43
#
_entry.id   b95adc60a4844f7c145feaabf69aaa43
#
_cell.length_a   1.000
_cell.length_b   1.000
_cell.length_c   1.000
_cell.angle_alpha   90.00
_cell.angle_beta   90.00
_cell.angle_gamma   90.00
#
_symmetry.space_group_name_H-M   'P 1'
#
loop_
_entity.id
_entity.type
_entity.pdbx_description
1 polymer ?
#
loop_
_entity_poly.entity_id
_entity_poly.type
_entity_poly.pdbx_seq_one_letter_code
_entity_poly.pdbx_strand_id
1 'polypeptide(L)'
;LGTDGCSAPVFAIPLRAAAYAFARLADPSALPEPRRSALRRIFSAMTSHPDMVAGPDTFDTRLMTAGRGRVLTKGGAEGYQALAVLPSGSSGAMGITLKISDGDLAQADRGQRANAIAPRGGGRARSTAALEALRQLGVLDSAQQEELSDFAPRALSNWRNIPIGEIRPVFNLKN
;
A
#
# COMPACT_ATOMS: atom_id res chain seq x y z
N LEU A 1 16.10 17.41 -5.82
CA LEU A 1 16.18 16.49 -6.93
C LEU A 1 17.37 15.56 -6.70
N GLY A 2 17.16 14.26 -6.83
CA GLY A 2 18.19 13.24 -6.77
C GLY A 2 18.13 12.33 -7.99
N THR A 3 18.96 11.30 -8.00
CA THR A 3 18.93 10.24 -9.01
C THR A 3 18.79 8.91 -8.27
N ASP A 4 17.83 8.08 -8.64
CA ASP A 4 17.62 6.78 -8.01
C ASP A 4 18.53 5.68 -8.62
N GLY A 5 18.39 4.45 -8.09
CA GLY A 5 19.19 3.32 -8.53
C GLY A 5 18.95 2.87 -9.98
N CYS A 6 17.86 3.31 -10.61
CA CYS A 6 17.60 3.08 -12.06
C CYS A 6 17.91 4.30 -12.92
N SER A 7 18.67 5.27 -12.39
CA SER A 7 19.10 6.48 -13.06
C SER A 7 17.98 7.47 -13.44
N ALA A 8 16.79 7.28 -12.88
CA ALA A 8 15.70 8.23 -13.06
C ALA A 8 15.80 9.41 -12.07
N PRO A 9 15.42 10.63 -12.49
CA PRO A 9 15.35 11.73 -11.56
C PRO A 9 14.25 11.52 -10.54
N VAL A 10 14.54 11.73 -9.25
CA VAL A 10 13.60 11.63 -8.15
C VAL A 10 13.49 12.94 -7.40
N PHE A 11 12.30 13.18 -6.86
CA PHE A 11 12.01 14.36 -6.07
C PHE A 11 11.87 13.99 -4.59
N ALA A 12 12.63 14.66 -3.73
CA ALA A 12 12.36 14.60 -2.30
C ALA A 12 11.13 15.47 -2.00
N ILE A 13 10.05 14.84 -1.60
CA ILE A 13 8.80 15.50 -1.22
C ILE A 13 8.35 15.04 0.17
N PRO A 14 7.71 15.91 0.96
CA PRO A 14 7.10 15.48 2.22
C PRO A 14 6.03 14.41 2.00
N LEU A 15 5.92 13.44 2.92
CA LEU A 15 4.87 12.40 2.85
C LEU A 15 3.47 13.02 2.71
N ARG A 16 3.21 14.11 3.45
CA ARG A 16 1.93 14.84 3.35
C ARG A 16 1.65 15.34 1.92
N ALA A 17 2.66 15.83 1.21
CA ALA A 17 2.49 16.30 -0.16
C ALA A 17 2.19 15.13 -1.11
N ALA A 18 2.84 13.99 -0.90
CA ALA A 18 2.54 12.76 -1.64
C ALA A 18 1.11 12.26 -1.34
N ALA A 19 0.68 12.24 -0.07
CA ALA A 19 -0.68 11.88 0.31
C ALA A 19 -1.70 12.80 -0.37
N TYR A 20 -1.47 14.10 -0.37
CA TYR A 20 -2.33 15.06 -1.07
C TYR A 20 -2.42 14.78 -2.57
N ALA A 21 -1.30 14.45 -3.23
CA ALA A 21 -1.31 14.08 -4.64
C ALA A 21 -2.16 12.81 -4.91
N PHE A 22 -2.09 11.81 -4.03
CA PHE A 22 -2.92 10.61 -4.13
C PHE A 22 -4.41 10.88 -3.82
N ALA A 23 -4.73 11.80 -2.91
CA ALA A 23 -6.10 12.26 -2.72
C ALA A 23 -6.65 12.94 -4.00
N ARG A 24 -5.82 13.73 -4.68
CA ARG A 24 -6.19 14.35 -5.97
C ARG A 24 -6.28 13.34 -7.11
N LEU A 25 -5.57 12.22 -7.05
CA LEU A 25 -5.74 11.10 -7.98
C LEU A 25 -7.10 10.43 -7.77
N ALA A 26 -7.54 10.27 -6.51
CA ALA A 26 -8.85 9.71 -6.19
C ALA A 26 -10.00 10.66 -6.52
N ASP A 27 -9.82 11.96 -6.31
CA ASP A 27 -10.80 13.01 -6.74
C ASP A 27 -10.09 14.15 -7.47
N PRO A 28 -9.98 14.07 -8.78
CA PRO A 28 -9.39 15.12 -9.59
C PRO A 28 -10.37 16.25 -10.00
N SER A 29 -11.58 16.31 -9.42
CA SER A 29 -12.66 17.20 -9.85
C SER A 29 -12.25 18.67 -9.90
N ALA A 30 -11.44 19.14 -8.95
CA ALA A 30 -10.96 20.51 -8.89
C ALA A 30 -9.75 20.81 -9.80
N LEU A 31 -9.30 19.84 -10.62
CA LEU A 31 -8.22 20.04 -11.57
C LEU A 31 -8.76 20.40 -12.95
N PRO A 32 -8.04 21.26 -13.73
CA PRO A 32 -8.43 21.57 -15.09
C PRO A 32 -8.20 20.38 -16.04
N GLU A 33 -8.92 20.39 -17.17
CA GLU A 33 -8.61 19.50 -18.29
C GLU A 33 -7.26 19.93 -18.94
N PRO A 34 -6.50 19.01 -19.53
CA PRO A 34 -6.78 17.55 -19.64
C PRO A 34 -6.33 16.72 -18.41
N ARG A 35 -5.79 17.36 -17.38
CA ARG A 35 -5.23 16.67 -16.20
C ARG A 35 -6.27 15.84 -15.47
N ARG A 36 -7.48 16.37 -15.31
CA ARG A 36 -8.60 15.67 -14.68
C ARG A 36 -8.93 14.35 -15.37
N SER A 37 -9.10 14.39 -16.67
CA SER A 37 -9.38 13.18 -17.49
C SER A 37 -8.23 12.18 -17.42
N ALA A 38 -6.98 12.64 -17.46
CA ALA A 38 -5.82 11.78 -17.39
C ALA A 38 -5.75 11.03 -16.05
N LEU A 39 -5.97 11.70 -14.92
CA LEU A 39 -5.95 11.07 -13.59
C LEU A 39 -7.07 10.04 -13.43
N ARG A 40 -8.28 10.32 -13.92
CA ARG A 40 -9.37 9.34 -13.92
C ARG A 40 -9.02 8.09 -14.72
N ARG A 41 -8.42 8.27 -15.89
CA ARG A 41 -7.96 7.13 -16.71
C ARG A 41 -6.88 6.32 -16.03
N ILE A 42 -5.90 6.99 -15.38
CA ILE A 42 -4.84 6.31 -14.62
C ILE A 42 -5.43 5.50 -13.48
N PHE A 43 -6.30 6.11 -12.66
CA PHE A 43 -6.96 5.42 -11.55
C PHE A 43 -7.72 4.18 -12.04
N SER A 44 -8.56 4.35 -13.06
CA SER A 44 -9.33 3.26 -13.64
C SER A 44 -8.43 2.16 -14.22
N ALA A 45 -7.41 2.50 -14.98
CA ALA A 45 -6.52 1.52 -15.58
C ALA A 45 -5.77 0.69 -14.53
N MET A 46 -5.23 1.33 -13.48
CA MET A 46 -4.50 0.64 -12.42
C MET A 46 -5.40 -0.27 -11.60
N THR A 47 -6.61 0.16 -11.26
CA THR A 47 -7.55 -0.66 -10.46
C THR A 47 -8.23 -1.75 -11.27
N SER A 48 -8.32 -1.62 -12.59
CA SER A 48 -8.85 -2.68 -13.49
C SER A 48 -7.80 -3.73 -13.85
N HIS A 49 -6.51 -3.39 -13.77
CA HIS A 49 -5.40 -4.28 -14.14
C HIS A 49 -4.31 -4.26 -13.07
N PRO A 50 -4.63 -4.63 -11.82
CA PRO A 50 -3.69 -4.50 -10.70
C PRO A 50 -2.45 -5.40 -10.84
N ASP A 51 -2.57 -6.54 -11.51
CA ASP A 51 -1.48 -7.45 -11.83
C ASP A 51 -0.43 -6.81 -12.75
N MET A 52 -0.84 -5.91 -13.64
CA MET A 52 0.07 -5.14 -14.49
C MET A 52 0.81 -4.05 -13.72
N VAL A 53 0.30 -3.64 -12.56
CA VAL A 53 0.92 -2.60 -11.71
C VAL A 53 2.04 -3.17 -10.84
N ALA A 54 1.86 -4.37 -10.29
CA ALA A 54 2.75 -4.89 -9.26
C ALA A 54 3.11 -6.38 -9.41
N GLY A 55 2.52 -7.06 -10.37
CA GLY A 55 2.67 -8.50 -10.57
C GLY A 55 1.67 -9.32 -9.75
N PRO A 56 1.51 -10.61 -10.06
CA PRO A 56 0.55 -11.48 -9.40
C PRO A 56 0.88 -11.67 -7.91
N ASP A 57 -0.14 -11.83 -7.10
CA ASP A 57 -0.08 -12.16 -5.66
C ASP A 57 0.68 -11.15 -4.79
N THR A 58 1.03 -9.98 -5.31
CA THR A 58 1.66 -8.94 -4.50
C THR A 58 0.63 -8.22 -3.64
N PHE A 59 1.11 -7.53 -2.59
CA PHE A 59 0.25 -6.71 -1.73
C PHE A 59 -0.59 -5.70 -2.53
N ASP A 60 0.04 -4.97 -3.44
CA ASP A 60 -0.66 -3.95 -4.24
C ASP A 60 -1.76 -4.58 -5.09
N THR A 61 -1.47 -5.69 -5.76
CA THR A 61 -2.44 -6.43 -6.57
C THR A 61 -3.60 -6.94 -5.73
N ARG A 62 -3.30 -7.62 -4.60
CA ARG A 62 -4.31 -8.16 -3.70
C ARG A 62 -5.19 -7.06 -3.10
N LEU A 63 -4.59 -5.95 -2.66
CA LEU A 63 -5.34 -4.84 -2.09
C LEU A 63 -6.23 -4.13 -3.12
N MET A 64 -5.75 -3.89 -4.34
CA MET A 64 -6.58 -3.30 -5.41
C MET A 64 -7.73 -4.23 -5.82
N THR A 65 -7.49 -5.54 -5.87
CA THR A 65 -8.52 -6.54 -6.16
C THR A 65 -9.60 -6.55 -5.07
N ALA A 66 -9.20 -6.68 -3.80
CA ALA A 66 -10.12 -6.66 -2.66
C ALA A 66 -10.84 -5.30 -2.54
N GLY A 67 -10.18 -4.21 -2.91
CA GLY A 67 -10.74 -2.86 -2.91
C GLY A 67 -11.80 -2.59 -3.98
N ARG A 68 -11.99 -3.54 -4.93
CA ARG A 68 -13.07 -3.52 -5.93
C ARG A 68 -13.23 -2.19 -6.64
N GLY A 69 -12.11 -1.63 -7.13
CA GLY A 69 -12.07 -0.36 -7.84
C GLY A 69 -12.14 0.91 -6.97
N ARG A 70 -12.26 0.77 -5.64
CA ARG A 70 -12.30 1.91 -4.71
C ARG A 70 -10.95 2.34 -4.16
N VAL A 71 -9.99 1.42 -4.13
CA VAL A 71 -8.66 1.62 -3.57
C VAL A 71 -7.64 1.40 -4.65
N LEU A 72 -6.79 2.40 -4.89
CA LEU A 72 -5.59 2.29 -5.68
C LEU A 72 -4.41 2.30 -4.72
N THR A 73 -3.42 1.46 -4.98
CA THR A 73 -2.19 1.44 -4.19
C THR A 73 -0.97 1.26 -5.06
N LYS A 74 0.15 1.84 -4.61
CA LYS A 74 1.44 1.67 -5.26
C LYS A 74 2.57 1.67 -4.23
N GLY A 75 3.26 0.55 -4.17
CA GLY A 75 4.49 0.44 -3.42
C GLY A 75 5.67 1.14 -4.11
N GLY A 76 6.58 1.65 -3.33
CA GLY A 76 7.86 2.20 -3.76
C GLY A 76 9.03 1.53 -3.03
N ALA A 77 10.24 1.83 -3.46
CA ALA A 77 11.44 1.32 -2.83
C ALA A 77 11.57 1.79 -1.37
N GLU A 78 12.32 1.01 -0.59
CA GLU A 78 12.66 1.32 0.79
C GLU A 78 11.44 1.59 1.69
N GLY A 79 10.45 0.71 1.63
CA GLY A 79 9.30 0.73 2.54
C GLY A 79 8.30 1.86 2.31
N TYR A 80 8.27 2.46 1.13
CA TYR A 80 7.26 3.45 0.77
C TYR A 80 5.97 2.78 0.28
N GLN A 81 4.82 3.28 0.72
CA GLN A 81 3.50 2.91 0.22
C GLN A 81 2.63 4.16 0.06
N ALA A 82 1.92 4.23 -1.04
CA ALA A 82 0.93 5.27 -1.29
C ALA A 82 -0.40 4.65 -1.71
N LEU A 83 -1.49 5.23 -1.22
CA LEU A 83 -2.85 4.77 -1.49
C LEU A 83 -3.73 5.96 -1.86
N ALA A 84 -4.65 5.73 -2.78
CA ALA A 84 -5.72 6.65 -3.14
C ALA A 84 -7.05 5.93 -2.93
N VAL A 85 -7.97 6.53 -2.20
CA VAL A 85 -9.27 5.95 -1.85
C VAL A 85 -10.37 6.87 -2.38
N LEU A 86 -11.26 6.31 -3.19
CA LEU A 86 -12.41 7.04 -3.72
C LEU A 86 -13.35 7.50 -2.61
N PRO A 87 -14.06 8.60 -2.78
CA PRO A 87 -15.09 9.05 -1.84
C PRO A 87 -16.14 7.95 -1.59
N SER A 88 -16.64 7.89 -0.36
CA SER A 88 -17.72 6.95 0.01
C SER A 88 -18.57 7.51 1.14
N GLY A 89 -19.88 7.52 0.96
CA GLY A 89 -20.81 8.09 1.94
C GLY A 89 -20.47 9.54 2.24
N SER A 90 -20.24 9.85 3.51
CA SER A 90 -19.83 11.19 3.98
C SER A 90 -18.31 11.43 3.92
N SER A 91 -17.52 10.39 3.62
CA SER A 91 -16.07 10.51 3.54
C SER A 91 -15.63 10.99 2.17
N GLY A 92 -14.84 12.05 2.13
CA GLY A 92 -14.21 12.55 0.91
C GLY A 92 -13.13 11.61 0.37
N ALA A 93 -12.54 11.96 -0.76
CA ALA A 93 -11.38 11.25 -1.29
C ALA A 93 -10.20 11.34 -0.32
N MET A 94 -9.50 10.22 -0.14
CA MET A 94 -8.34 10.16 0.74
C MET A 94 -7.07 9.76 0.00
N GLY A 95 -5.97 10.37 0.38
CA GLY A 95 -4.62 9.93 0.03
C GLY A 95 -3.88 9.55 1.30
N ILE A 96 -3.27 8.38 1.30
CA ILE A 96 -2.52 7.85 2.44
C ILE A 96 -1.11 7.54 1.96
N THR A 97 -0.12 7.97 2.72
CA THR A 97 1.27 7.59 2.46
C THR A 97 1.96 7.19 3.75
N LEU A 98 2.81 6.21 3.65
CA LEU A 98 3.65 5.76 4.74
C LEU A 98 5.07 5.43 4.25
N LYS A 99 6.00 5.49 5.16
CA LYS A 99 7.40 5.14 4.94
C LYS A 99 7.91 4.38 6.15
N ILE A 100 8.44 3.20 5.93
CA ILE A 100 9.13 2.44 6.99
C ILE A 100 10.56 2.95 7.08
N SER A 101 10.96 3.45 8.24
CA SER A 101 12.21 4.21 8.39
C SER A 101 13.47 3.39 8.11
N ASP A 102 13.44 2.09 8.35
CA ASP A 102 14.56 1.16 8.09
C ASP A 102 14.55 0.59 6.65
N GLY A 103 13.69 1.14 5.77
CA GLY A 103 13.58 0.71 4.38
C GLY A 103 12.70 -0.51 4.16
N ASP A 104 12.17 -1.13 5.23
CA ASP A 104 11.31 -2.33 5.15
C ASP A 104 11.95 -3.48 4.35
N LEU A 105 13.28 -3.54 4.37
CA LEU A 105 14.03 -4.55 3.65
C LEU A 105 13.67 -5.92 4.21
N ALA A 106 13.11 -6.76 3.37
CA ALA A 106 12.85 -8.13 3.71
C ALA A 106 14.19 -8.84 3.95
N GLN A 107 14.58 -9.04 5.20
CA GLN A 107 15.67 -9.95 5.55
C GLN A 107 15.36 -11.39 5.14
N ALA A 108 14.12 -11.63 4.72
CA ALA A 108 13.59 -12.94 4.38
C ALA A 108 14.24 -13.63 3.17
N ASP A 109 15.00 -12.91 2.34
CA ASP A 109 15.44 -13.50 1.09
C ASP A 109 16.77 -14.27 1.16
N ARG A 110 17.49 -14.23 2.28
CA ARG A 110 18.81 -14.88 2.37
C ARG A 110 18.82 -16.31 2.96
N GLY A 111 17.67 -16.88 3.31
CA GLY A 111 17.66 -18.23 3.88
C GLY A 111 16.30 -18.80 4.27
N GLN A 112 15.23 -18.03 4.19
CA GLN A 112 13.90 -18.48 4.66
C GLN A 112 12.91 -18.80 3.52
N ARG A 113 13.40 -19.03 2.31
CA ARG A 113 12.53 -19.34 1.14
C ARG A 113 11.72 -20.62 1.27
N ALA A 114 11.96 -21.45 2.26
CA ALA A 114 11.32 -22.75 2.33
C ALA A 114 10.03 -22.81 3.15
N ASN A 115 9.83 -21.94 4.16
CA ASN A 115 8.70 -22.12 5.08
C ASN A 115 8.03 -20.83 5.57
N ALA A 116 8.48 -19.65 5.19
CA ALA A 116 7.77 -18.41 5.54
C ALA A 116 6.92 -17.99 4.35
N ILE A 117 5.62 -18.13 4.47
CA ILE A 117 4.63 -17.51 3.61
C ILE A 117 4.69 -16.00 3.89
N ALA A 118 5.77 -15.35 3.48
CA ALA A 118 5.79 -13.90 3.40
C ALA A 118 5.09 -13.55 2.09
N PRO A 119 3.97 -12.85 2.14
CA PRO A 119 3.26 -12.47 0.93
C PRO A 119 4.18 -11.67 0.01
N ARG A 120 4.18 -11.99 -1.27
CA ARG A 120 5.05 -11.34 -2.25
C ARG A 120 4.78 -9.84 -2.29
N GLY A 121 5.85 -9.04 -2.31
CA GLY A 121 5.76 -7.58 -2.51
C GLY A 121 5.23 -6.77 -1.32
N GLY A 122 4.96 -7.39 -0.17
CA GLY A 122 4.42 -6.70 1.00
C GLY A 122 5.47 -6.04 1.89
N GLY A 123 6.73 -6.39 1.74
CA GLY A 123 7.76 -6.00 2.69
C GLY A 123 7.57 -6.67 4.07
N ARG A 124 8.32 -6.23 5.06
CA ARG A 124 8.24 -6.75 6.44
C ARG A 124 7.07 -6.15 7.22
N ALA A 125 6.90 -4.85 7.18
CA ALA A 125 5.94 -4.09 8.00
C ALA A 125 4.98 -3.21 7.17
N ARG A 126 5.36 -2.83 5.96
CA ARG A 126 4.66 -1.87 5.11
C ARG A 126 3.20 -2.26 4.85
N SER A 127 2.97 -3.50 4.42
CA SER A 127 1.62 -4.00 4.13
C SER A 127 0.75 -4.02 5.37
N THR A 128 1.28 -4.51 6.50
CA THR A 128 0.56 -4.58 7.77
C THR A 128 0.20 -3.17 8.27
N ALA A 129 1.11 -2.19 8.15
CA ALA A 129 0.83 -0.81 8.52
C ALA A 129 -0.22 -0.16 7.59
N ALA A 130 -0.16 -0.44 6.29
CA ALA A 130 -1.14 0.07 5.33
C ALA A 130 -2.54 -0.50 5.61
N LEU A 131 -2.66 -1.81 5.87
CA LEU A 131 -3.94 -2.44 6.22
C LEU A 131 -4.53 -1.88 7.50
N GLU A 132 -3.71 -1.70 8.53
CA GLU A 132 -4.18 -1.12 9.79
C GLU A 132 -4.68 0.31 9.60
N ALA A 133 -4.01 1.13 8.80
CA ALA A 133 -4.50 2.47 8.47
C ALA A 133 -5.86 2.42 7.78
N LEU A 134 -6.03 1.54 6.78
CA LEU A 134 -7.31 1.36 6.08
C LEU A 134 -8.42 0.85 7.01
N ARG A 135 -8.08 -0.05 7.95
CA ARG A 135 -9.01 -0.57 8.96
C ARG A 135 -9.49 0.56 9.90
N GLN A 136 -8.58 1.35 10.44
CA GLN A 136 -8.91 2.47 11.34
C GLN A 136 -9.74 3.55 10.63
N LEU A 137 -9.55 3.74 9.34
CA LEU A 137 -10.31 4.68 8.51
C LEU A 137 -11.64 4.10 7.98
N GLY A 138 -11.98 2.84 8.30
CA GLY A 138 -13.21 2.21 7.84
C GLY A 138 -13.31 2.05 6.32
N VAL A 139 -12.18 1.94 5.62
CA VAL A 139 -12.12 1.82 4.15
C VAL A 139 -12.49 0.41 3.67
N LEU A 140 -12.06 -0.61 4.41
CA LEU A 140 -12.27 -2.02 4.10
C LEU A 140 -13.31 -2.62 5.04
N ASP A 141 -14.26 -3.35 4.48
CA ASP A 141 -15.20 -4.17 5.25
C ASP A 141 -14.52 -5.46 5.79
N SER A 142 -15.25 -6.22 6.62
CA SER A 142 -14.71 -7.43 7.25
C SER A 142 -14.33 -8.50 6.23
N ALA A 143 -15.09 -8.65 5.14
CA ALA A 143 -14.80 -9.64 4.11
C ALA A 143 -13.51 -9.27 3.35
N GLN A 144 -13.36 -7.99 3.01
CA GLN A 144 -12.14 -7.47 2.37
C GLN A 144 -10.90 -7.62 3.27
N GLN A 145 -11.05 -7.41 4.58
CA GLN A 145 -9.98 -7.62 5.54
C GLN A 145 -9.58 -9.10 5.62
N GLU A 146 -10.52 -10.02 5.57
CA GLU A 146 -10.26 -11.47 5.54
C GLU A 146 -9.54 -11.89 4.25
N GLU A 147 -9.94 -11.36 3.09
CA GLU A 147 -9.24 -11.58 1.81
C GLU A 147 -7.76 -11.16 1.85
N LEU A 148 -7.40 -10.25 2.76
CA LEU A 148 -6.06 -9.68 2.93
C LEU A 148 -5.35 -10.19 4.20
N SER A 149 -5.87 -11.22 4.85
CA SER A 149 -5.36 -11.75 6.12
C SER A 149 -3.88 -12.15 6.09
N ASP A 150 -3.37 -12.57 4.93
CA ASP A 150 -1.94 -12.88 4.75
C ASP A 150 -1.01 -11.67 5.04
N PHE A 151 -1.51 -10.45 4.91
CA PHE A 151 -0.79 -9.20 5.15
C PHE A 151 -1.10 -8.58 6.52
N ALA A 152 -2.00 -9.20 7.28
CA ALA A 152 -2.40 -8.76 8.60
C ALA A 152 -1.29 -8.96 9.66
N PRO A 153 -1.48 -8.52 10.90
CA PRO A 153 -0.59 -8.85 12.01
C PRO A 153 -0.32 -10.34 12.09
N ARG A 154 0.94 -10.74 12.26
CA ARG A 154 1.31 -12.14 12.21
C ARG A 154 2.42 -12.49 13.20
N ALA A 155 2.36 -13.70 13.74
CA ALA A 155 3.45 -14.28 14.49
C ALA A 155 4.65 -14.55 13.57
N LEU A 156 5.83 -14.39 14.11
CA LEU A 156 7.08 -14.80 13.48
C LEU A 156 7.56 -16.08 14.13
N SER A 157 7.89 -17.06 13.32
CA SER A 157 8.50 -18.32 13.78
C SER A 157 9.87 -18.50 13.16
N ASN A 158 10.77 -19.16 13.90
CA ASN A 158 12.03 -19.59 13.32
C ASN A 158 11.81 -20.80 12.38
N TRP A 159 12.86 -21.24 11.73
CA TRP A 159 12.80 -22.39 10.80
C TRP A 159 12.43 -23.73 11.46
N ARG A 160 12.41 -23.81 12.79
CA ARG A 160 11.88 -24.94 13.58
C ARG A 160 10.42 -24.75 14.01
N ASN A 161 9.72 -23.73 13.44
CA ASN A 161 8.36 -23.34 13.77
C ASN A 161 8.17 -22.91 15.24
N ILE A 162 9.23 -22.50 15.93
CA ILE A 162 9.15 -21.96 17.28
C ILE A 162 8.81 -20.47 17.16
N PRO A 163 7.73 -19.97 17.80
CA PRO A 163 7.41 -18.56 17.82
C PRO A 163 8.55 -17.74 18.44
N ILE A 164 9.00 -16.69 17.73
CA ILE A 164 10.11 -15.82 18.15
C ILE A 164 9.73 -14.36 18.25
N GLY A 165 8.50 -14.01 17.87
CA GLY A 165 8.00 -12.63 17.90
C GLY A 165 6.75 -12.45 17.07
N GLU A 166 6.39 -11.20 16.86
CA GLU A 166 5.24 -10.83 16.03
C GLU A 166 5.49 -9.53 15.26
N ILE A 167 4.80 -9.37 14.15
CA ILE A 167 4.65 -8.09 13.46
C ILE A 167 3.23 -7.61 13.69
N ARG A 168 3.08 -6.48 14.36
CA ARG A 168 1.79 -5.83 14.59
C ARG A 168 1.92 -4.32 14.57
N PRO A 169 0.91 -3.59 14.10
CA PRO A 169 0.88 -2.15 14.22
C PRO A 169 0.59 -1.75 15.68
N VAL A 170 1.22 -0.65 16.12
CA VAL A 170 1.04 -0.11 17.48
C VAL A 170 0.68 1.37 17.44
N PHE A 171 0.16 1.86 16.34
CA PHE A 171 -0.26 3.26 16.17
C PHE A 171 -1.77 3.39 16.15
N ASN A 172 -2.25 4.58 16.53
CA ASN A 172 -3.63 5.01 16.32
C ASN A 172 -3.61 6.29 15.50
N LEU A 173 -4.45 6.33 14.46
CA LEU A 173 -4.68 7.55 13.71
C LEU A 173 -5.45 8.53 14.60
N LYS A 174 -5.02 9.79 14.61
CA LYS A 174 -5.78 10.85 15.29
C LYS A 174 -6.88 11.30 14.33
N ASN A 175 -8.10 11.31 14.82
CA ASN A 175 -9.24 11.93 14.15
C ASN A 175 -9.12 13.45 14.18
#